data_cd12287ad3c6d36ab52b20bfab8a3666
#
_entry.id   cd12287ad3c6d36ab52b20bfab8a3666
#
_cell.length_a   1.000
_cell.length_b   1.000
_cell.length_c   1.000
_cell.angle_alpha   90.00
_cell.angle_beta   90.00
_cell.angle_gamma   90.00
#
_symmetry.space_group_name_H-M   'P 1'
#
loop_
_entity.id
_entity.type
_entity.pdbx_description
1 polymer ?
#
loop_
_entity_poly.entity_id
_entity_poly.type
_entity_poly.pdbx_seq_one_letter_code
_entity_poly.pdbx_strand_id
1 'polypeptide(L)'
;MKNIILIVSLLLMGVSSRADILNSSDNKNVADKFDPMLKAALFQMKIIADTSSILLSDIDYVEDLELKTSLWINNDVNRAKTTRHEITSLKGLEYFSSLRRLKLVGNRTDTLECIPDFSRFKELRELEIIQIYLPKLDISGCKNLTNLSCRSCDLNTIDLKKNIQLRTLDCTYNRLIELDLSHNKQLRTVIVKSQRNKGLLSEGGRAGILSKLILPDNRSNTEGISILECSDNNLEKLDISRSPHLRKINCSWNKLKALETSHNQELRELNCEANYIGELDFSANLKMEFLTCGLQGYEWIRQEGNDYRLLKKLILPEQKENVEGGSLRKLSIKEISEEAIPVFSDYPYLKELNCADNRLKTIDLSANIYLEVLDCSSNAISQLDLHSNVNLYSLNILDFQRFDTTI
;
A
#
# COMPACT_ATOMS: atom_id res chain seq x y z
N MET A 1 26.91 -17.28 -9.99
CA MET A 1 26.46 -18.13 -8.88
C MET A 1 25.68 -17.26 -7.91
N LYS A 2 24.37 -17.13 -8.06
CA LYS A 2 23.49 -16.50 -7.08
C LYS A 2 22.41 -17.50 -6.73
N ASN A 3 22.38 -17.84 -5.47
CA ASN A 3 21.60 -18.90 -4.87
C ASN A 3 20.11 -18.68 -5.07
N ILE A 4 19.46 -19.65 -5.64
CA ILE A 4 18.02 -19.85 -5.52
C ILE A 4 17.80 -20.27 -4.07
N ILE A 5 17.30 -19.36 -3.25
CA ILE A 5 16.87 -19.69 -1.88
C ILE A 5 15.50 -20.35 -2.00
N LEU A 6 15.52 -21.66 -1.98
CA LEU A 6 14.33 -22.49 -1.80
C LEU A 6 14.02 -22.46 -0.30
N ILE A 7 13.07 -21.62 0.13
CA ILE A 7 12.56 -21.70 1.50
C ILE A 7 11.43 -22.71 1.49
N VAL A 8 11.79 -23.97 1.70
CA VAL A 8 10.85 -24.99 2.15
C VAL A 8 10.97 -25.02 3.66
N SER A 9 10.08 -24.32 4.36
CA SER A 9 9.95 -24.49 5.81
C SER A 9 9.19 -25.78 6.09
N LEU A 10 9.91 -26.88 6.19
CA LEU A 10 9.41 -28.13 6.75
C LEU A 10 9.28 -27.96 8.27
N LEU A 11 8.11 -27.60 8.76
CA LEU A 11 7.72 -27.80 10.14
C LEU A 11 7.13 -29.21 10.26
N LEU A 12 7.97 -30.13 10.70
CA LEU A 12 7.59 -31.47 11.20
C LEU A 12 6.79 -31.30 12.49
N MET A 13 5.46 -31.30 12.40
CA MET A 13 4.59 -31.60 13.55
C MET A 13 3.44 -32.49 13.09
N GLY A 14 3.36 -33.67 13.69
CA GLY A 14 2.16 -34.51 13.69
C GLY A 14 2.18 -35.72 12.77
N VAL A 15 3.12 -36.66 12.99
CA VAL A 15 3.05 -38.00 12.39
C VAL A 15 2.15 -38.86 13.26
N SER A 16 0.84 -38.77 13.11
CA SER A 16 -0.06 -39.81 13.67
C SER A 16 -1.30 -40.15 12.85
N SER A 17 -1.46 -39.57 11.63
CA SER A 17 -2.59 -39.91 10.76
C SER A 17 -2.21 -40.38 9.34
N ARG A 18 -0.90 -40.57 9.08
CA ARG A 18 -0.41 -40.96 7.75
C ARG A 18 -0.73 -42.40 7.35
N ALA A 19 -0.98 -43.30 8.32
CA ALA A 19 -1.28 -44.70 8.07
C ALA A 19 -2.74 -44.95 7.65
N ASP A 20 -3.68 -44.06 8.05
CA ASP A 20 -5.10 -44.27 7.79
C ASP A 20 -5.50 -43.76 6.40
N ILE A 21 -4.75 -42.81 5.83
CA ILE A 21 -5.02 -42.23 4.48
C ILE A 21 -4.52 -43.17 3.37
N LEU A 22 -3.48 -43.98 3.63
CA LEU A 22 -2.88 -44.88 2.65
C LEU A 22 -3.77 -46.08 2.22
N ASN A 23 -4.88 -46.31 2.94
CA ASN A 23 -5.80 -47.40 2.67
C ASN A 23 -7.18 -47.00 2.17
N SER A 24 -7.41 -45.70 1.85
CA SER A 24 -8.70 -45.30 1.35
C SER A 24 -8.79 -45.46 -0.17
N SER A 25 -9.91 -46.02 -0.63
CA SER A 25 -10.30 -46.12 -2.04
C SER A 25 -10.36 -44.73 -2.77
N ASP A 26 -10.08 -43.65 -2.05
CA ASP A 26 -10.19 -42.25 -2.51
C ASP A 26 -8.85 -41.63 -2.91
N ASN A 27 -7.71 -42.36 -2.80
CA ASN A 27 -6.40 -41.88 -3.23
C ASN A 27 -6.26 -41.95 -4.76
N LYS A 28 -6.96 -41.04 -5.43
CA LYS A 28 -7.13 -41.01 -6.88
C LYS A 28 -5.93 -40.34 -7.56
N ASN A 29 -5.47 -40.93 -8.67
CA ASN A 29 -4.55 -40.25 -9.56
C ASN A 29 -5.28 -39.14 -10.33
N VAL A 30 -4.78 -37.92 -10.20
CA VAL A 30 -5.35 -36.70 -10.80
C VAL A 30 -4.40 -36.03 -11.80
N ALA A 31 -3.32 -36.70 -12.21
CA ALA A 31 -2.31 -36.14 -13.10
C ALA A 31 -2.89 -35.62 -14.45
N ASP A 32 -3.95 -36.24 -14.95
CA ASP A 32 -4.66 -35.84 -16.16
C ASP A 32 -5.42 -34.49 -16.01
N LYS A 33 -5.63 -34.03 -14.78
CA LYS A 33 -6.30 -32.79 -14.46
C LYS A 33 -5.37 -31.58 -14.44
N PHE A 34 -4.07 -31.82 -14.35
CA PHE A 34 -3.07 -30.78 -14.24
C PHE A 34 -2.54 -30.33 -15.60
N ASP A 35 -2.31 -29.05 -15.72
CA ASP A 35 -1.55 -28.48 -16.84
C ASP A 35 -0.13 -29.06 -16.88
N PRO A 36 0.40 -29.39 -18.08
CA PRO A 36 1.74 -29.99 -18.21
C PRO A 36 2.86 -29.11 -17.65
N MET A 37 2.79 -27.79 -17.83
CA MET A 37 3.81 -26.87 -17.33
C MET A 37 3.72 -26.70 -15.81
N LEU A 38 2.51 -26.69 -15.27
CA LEU A 38 2.31 -26.69 -13.81
C LEU A 38 2.87 -27.99 -13.20
N LYS A 39 2.65 -29.16 -13.83
CA LYS A 39 3.26 -30.41 -13.38
C LYS A 39 4.79 -30.37 -13.37
N ALA A 40 5.39 -29.83 -14.44
CA ALA A 40 6.83 -29.66 -14.52
C ALA A 40 7.37 -28.75 -13.41
N ALA A 41 6.66 -27.67 -13.10
CA ALA A 41 7.01 -26.78 -11.98
C ALA A 41 6.94 -27.49 -10.62
N LEU A 42 5.84 -28.21 -10.36
CA LEU A 42 5.66 -28.95 -9.10
C LEU A 42 6.70 -30.05 -8.92
N PHE A 43 7.07 -30.73 -10.03
CA PHE A 43 8.15 -31.72 -10.03
C PHE A 43 9.51 -31.09 -9.72
N GLN A 44 9.83 -29.96 -10.34
CA GLN A 44 11.05 -29.17 -10.09
C GLN A 44 11.15 -28.73 -8.62
N MET A 45 10.02 -28.36 -8.05
CA MET A 45 9.88 -27.96 -6.63
C MET A 45 9.92 -29.17 -5.68
N LYS A 46 9.96 -30.38 -6.20
CA LYS A 46 9.92 -31.64 -5.44
C LYS A 46 8.64 -31.80 -4.60
N ILE A 47 7.54 -31.19 -5.04
CA ILE A 47 6.21 -31.35 -4.45
C ILE A 47 5.61 -32.67 -4.93
N ILE A 48 5.82 -33.02 -6.19
CA ILE A 48 5.43 -34.32 -6.76
C ILE A 48 6.69 -35.08 -7.21
N ALA A 49 6.62 -36.39 -7.13
CA ALA A 49 7.73 -37.29 -7.51
C ALA A 49 7.70 -37.68 -8.98
N ASP A 50 6.52 -37.66 -9.62
CA ASP A 50 6.30 -38.06 -11.01
C ASP A 50 5.22 -37.15 -11.65
N THR A 51 5.45 -36.76 -12.89
CA THR A 51 4.49 -35.95 -13.68
C THR A 51 3.40 -36.77 -14.33
N SER A 52 3.57 -38.08 -14.45
CA SER A 52 2.58 -39.02 -15.02
C SER A 52 1.59 -39.54 -13.96
N SER A 53 1.95 -39.49 -12.68
CA SER A 53 1.13 -39.95 -11.58
C SER A 53 1.17 -38.93 -10.45
N ILE A 54 0.04 -38.28 -10.15
CA ILE A 54 -0.14 -37.36 -9.02
C ILE A 54 -1.30 -37.91 -8.20
N LEU A 55 -1.01 -38.47 -7.06
CA LEU A 55 -2.03 -38.91 -6.13
C LEU A 55 -2.49 -37.69 -5.26
N LEU A 56 -3.75 -37.71 -4.83
CA LEU A 56 -4.23 -36.65 -3.92
C LEU A 56 -3.40 -36.60 -2.64
N SER A 57 -2.94 -37.78 -2.12
CA SER A 57 -2.05 -37.85 -0.96
C SER A 57 -0.67 -37.21 -1.18
N ASP A 58 -0.25 -36.99 -2.45
CA ASP A 58 1.03 -36.34 -2.74
C ASP A 58 0.95 -34.82 -2.55
N ILE A 59 -0.25 -34.25 -2.57
CA ILE A 59 -0.49 -32.80 -2.60
C ILE A 59 -1.41 -32.28 -1.49
N ASP A 60 -2.16 -33.14 -0.80
CA ASP A 60 -3.13 -32.74 0.23
C ASP A 60 -2.50 -32.17 1.51
N TYR A 61 -1.19 -32.42 1.73
CA TYR A 61 -0.43 -31.88 2.87
C TYR A 61 0.20 -30.50 2.58
N VAL A 62 0.13 -30.02 1.34
CA VAL A 62 0.75 -28.75 0.95
C VAL A 62 -0.10 -27.57 1.46
N GLU A 63 0.41 -26.88 2.46
CA GLU A 63 -0.27 -25.72 3.05
C GLU A 63 0.22 -24.38 2.46
N ASP A 64 1.42 -24.37 1.89
CA ASP A 64 2.11 -23.17 1.39
C ASP A 64 2.69 -23.43 0.01
N LEU A 65 2.32 -22.59 -0.96
CA LEU A 65 2.77 -22.71 -2.34
C LEU A 65 3.11 -21.36 -2.94
N GLU A 66 4.35 -21.21 -3.40
CA GLU A 66 4.78 -20.06 -4.20
C GLU A 66 5.11 -20.52 -5.62
N LEU A 67 4.42 -19.97 -6.61
CA LEU A 67 4.65 -20.25 -8.02
C LEU A 67 5.07 -18.98 -8.75
N LYS A 68 6.08 -19.12 -9.63
CA LYS A 68 6.46 -18.09 -10.60
C LYS A 68 5.99 -18.54 -11.98
N THR A 69 5.29 -17.66 -12.69
CA THR A 69 4.79 -17.98 -14.05
C THR A 69 5.91 -18.16 -15.06
N SER A 70 7.08 -17.57 -14.85
CA SER A 70 8.27 -17.81 -15.68
C SER A 70 9.23 -18.77 -14.99
N LEU A 71 9.45 -19.93 -15.59
CA LEU A 71 10.38 -20.94 -15.12
C LEU A 71 11.56 -21.07 -16.07
N TRP A 72 12.77 -21.21 -15.52
CA TRP A 72 13.94 -21.63 -16.26
C TRP A 72 14.13 -23.12 -16.05
N ILE A 73 13.81 -23.92 -17.08
CA ILE A 73 13.97 -25.37 -17.02
C ILE A 73 15.31 -25.73 -17.67
N ASN A 74 16.19 -26.38 -16.92
CA ASN A 74 17.41 -26.96 -17.46
C ASN A 74 17.05 -28.26 -18.19
N ASN A 75 17.06 -28.24 -19.50
CA ASN A 75 16.75 -29.40 -20.35
C ASN A 75 17.97 -30.29 -20.59
N ASP A 76 19.15 -29.99 -20.04
CA ASP A 76 20.37 -30.74 -20.32
C ASP A 76 21.19 -30.94 -19.03
N VAL A 77 21.69 -32.18 -18.87
CA VAL A 77 22.61 -32.62 -17.81
C VAL A 77 23.90 -31.78 -17.83
N ASN A 78 24.25 -31.19 -18.97
CA ASN A 78 25.46 -30.38 -19.17
C ASN A 78 25.29 -28.87 -18.98
N ARG A 79 24.14 -28.38 -18.46
CA ARG A 79 23.85 -26.96 -18.20
C ARG A 79 23.96 -26.00 -19.39
N ALA A 80 24.01 -26.48 -20.62
CA ALA A 80 24.29 -25.66 -21.80
C ALA A 80 23.05 -25.04 -22.46
N LYS A 81 21.83 -25.48 -22.13
CA LYS A 81 20.57 -24.93 -22.68
C LYS A 81 19.52 -24.81 -21.59
N THR A 82 19.39 -23.61 -21.04
CA THR A 82 18.21 -23.22 -20.24
C THR A 82 17.19 -22.62 -21.19
N THR A 83 16.00 -23.20 -21.28
CA THR A 83 14.87 -22.60 -21.97
C THR A 83 13.92 -21.96 -20.96
N ARG A 84 13.45 -20.76 -21.27
CA ARG A 84 12.39 -20.11 -20.49
C ARG A 84 11.06 -20.75 -20.87
N HIS A 85 10.37 -21.28 -19.89
CA HIS A 85 9.02 -21.80 -20.03
C HIS A 85 8.07 -20.93 -19.22
N GLU A 86 6.87 -20.71 -19.76
CA GLU A 86 5.84 -19.91 -19.10
C GLU A 86 4.69 -20.83 -18.67
N ILE A 87 4.27 -20.68 -17.42
CA ILE A 87 3.03 -21.30 -16.94
C ILE A 87 1.90 -20.39 -17.40
N THR A 88 1.13 -20.85 -18.38
CA THR A 88 -0.04 -20.12 -18.89
C THR A 88 -1.35 -20.63 -18.29
N SER A 89 -1.31 -21.76 -17.59
CA SER A 89 -2.49 -22.37 -16.99
C SER A 89 -2.19 -22.90 -15.59
N LEU A 90 -3.05 -22.59 -14.65
CA LEU A 90 -3.00 -23.10 -13.27
C LEU A 90 -4.03 -24.21 -13.04
N LYS A 91 -4.52 -24.85 -14.11
CA LYS A 91 -5.44 -25.98 -14.04
C LYS A 91 -4.81 -27.12 -13.25
N GLY A 92 -5.53 -27.64 -12.27
CA GLY A 92 -5.07 -28.66 -11.32
C GLY A 92 -4.71 -28.11 -9.96
N LEU A 93 -4.44 -26.81 -9.83
CA LEU A 93 -4.11 -26.22 -8.53
C LEU A 93 -5.26 -26.34 -7.52
N GLU A 94 -6.50 -26.41 -8.00
CA GLU A 94 -7.72 -26.59 -7.18
C GLU A 94 -7.78 -27.92 -6.40
N TYR A 95 -6.85 -28.86 -6.67
CA TYR A 95 -6.74 -30.12 -5.93
C TYR A 95 -5.89 -30.01 -4.64
N PHE A 96 -5.22 -28.87 -4.42
CA PHE A 96 -4.50 -28.60 -3.18
C PHE A 96 -5.47 -28.19 -2.06
N SER A 97 -6.14 -29.17 -1.46
CA SER A 97 -7.25 -28.94 -0.53
C SER A 97 -6.82 -28.28 0.80
N SER A 98 -5.59 -28.50 1.25
CA SER A 98 -5.05 -27.98 2.51
C SER A 98 -4.34 -26.64 2.36
N LEU A 99 -4.37 -26.03 1.18
CA LEU A 99 -3.62 -24.82 0.90
C LEU A 99 -4.10 -23.64 1.75
N ARG A 100 -3.20 -23.10 2.57
CA ARG A 100 -3.43 -21.94 3.44
C ARG A 100 -2.80 -20.66 2.92
N ARG A 101 -1.66 -20.79 2.22
CA ARG A 101 -0.99 -19.68 1.57
C ARG A 101 -0.68 -20.02 0.11
N LEU A 102 -1.12 -19.12 -0.78
CA LEU A 102 -0.81 -19.18 -2.20
C LEU A 102 -0.20 -17.86 -2.66
N LYS A 103 1.00 -17.95 -3.25
CA LYS A 103 1.66 -16.82 -3.87
C LYS A 103 1.97 -17.11 -5.32
N LEU A 104 1.46 -16.25 -6.19
CA LEU A 104 1.64 -16.30 -7.64
C LEU A 104 2.39 -15.04 -8.10
N VAL A 105 3.51 -15.20 -8.78
CA VAL A 105 4.34 -14.08 -9.24
C VAL A 105 4.57 -14.19 -10.75
N GLY A 106 4.11 -13.18 -11.48
CA GLY A 106 4.31 -13.01 -12.92
C GLY A 106 5.29 -11.90 -13.28
N ASN A 107 5.24 -11.45 -14.53
CA ASN A 107 6.11 -10.41 -15.10
C ASN A 107 5.33 -9.29 -15.84
N ARG A 108 4.04 -9.12 -15.57
CA ARG A 108 3.10 -8.19 -16.23
C ARG A 108 2.68 -8.54 -17.66
N THR A 109 3.45 -9.31 -18.38
CA THR A 109 3.10 -9.76 -19.72
C THR A 109 2.46 -11.13 -19.70
N ASP A 110 2.60 -11.85 -18.58
CA ASP A 110 2.05 -13.17 -18.43
C ASP A 110 0.54 -13.11 -18.32
N THR A 111 -0.11 -13.82 -19.23
CA THR A 111 -1.56 -14.02 -19.20
C THR A 111 -1.83 -15.46 -18.80
N LEU A 112 -2.70 -15.66 -17.82
CA LEU A 112 -3.15 -17.00 -17.47
C LEU A 112 -4.40 -17.32 -18.29
N GLU A 113 -4.30 -18.34 -19.13
CA GLU A 113 -5.42 -18.85 -19.91
C GLU A 113 -6.45 -19.56 -19.02
N CYS A 114 -5.96 -20.17 -17.95
CA CYS A 114 -6.81 -20.85 -16.97
C CYS A 114 -6.39 -20.45 -15.55
N ILE A 115 -7.33 -19.84 -14.84
CA ILE A 115 -7.22 -19.49 -13.43
C ILE A 115 -7.89 -20.59 -12.61
N PRO A 116 -7.34 -21.00 -11.45
CA PRO A 116 -7.96 -22.00 -10.63
C PRO A 116 -9.31 -21.54 -10.10
N ASP A 117 -10.21 -22.47 -9.88
CA ASP A 117 -11.45 -22.21 -9.15
C ASP A 117 -11.15 -21.96 -7.66
N PHE A 118 -10.97 -20.68 -7.31
CA PHE A 118 -10.67 -20.29 -5.92
C PHE A 118 -11.76 -20.71 -4.92
N SER A 119 -12.97 -21.08 -5.38
CA SER A 119 -14.02 -21.55 -4.48
C SER A 119 -13.66 -22.87 -3.78
N ARG A 120 -12.70 -23.59 -4.30
CA ARG A 120 -12.22 -24.86 -3.74
C ARG A 120 -11.22 -24.71 -2.60
N PHE A 121 -10.55 -23.58 -2.50
CA PHE A 121 -9.53 -23.34 -1.45
C PHE A 121 -10.20 -22.92 -0.13
N LYS A 122 -10.81 -23.88 0.56
CA LYS A 122 -11.58 -23.63 1.80
C LYS A 122 -10.68 -23.16 2.97
N GLU A 123 -9.43 -23.63 3.00
CA GLU A 123 -8.49 -23.32 4.06
C GLU A 123 -7.61 -22.10 3.77
N LEU A 124 -7.74 -21.50 2.59
CA LEU A 124 -6.89 -20.38 2.16
C LEU A 124 -7.08 -19.16 3.05
N ARG A 125 -5.97 -18.71 3.65
CA ARG A 125 -5.89 -17.54 4.53
C ARG A 125 -5.13 -16.39 3.91
N GLU A 126 -4.13 -16.71 3.08
CA GLU A 126 -3.27 -15.73 2.42
C GLU A 126 -3.22 -15.99 0.92
N LEU A 127 -3.57 -14.97 0.13
CA LEU A 127 -3.47 -14.98 -1.32
C LEU A 127 -2.67 -13.77 -1.77
N GLU A 128 -1.55 -14.03 -2.44
CA GLU A 128 -0.72 -13.01 -3.04
C GLU A 128 -0.59 -13.26 -4.54
N ILE A 129 -1.05 -12.33 -5.37
CA ILE A 129 -0.94 -12.35 -6.83
C ILE A 129 -0.22 -11.09 -7.27
N ILE A 130 0.93 -11.24 -7.93
CA ILE A 130 1.78 -10.11 -8.29
C ILE A 130 2.08 -10.16 -9.78
N GLN A 131 1.82 -9.04 -10.48
CA GLN A 131 2.22 -8.84 -11.88
C GLN A 131 1.69 -9.92 -12.84
N ILE A 132 0.49 -10.42 -12.62
CA ILE A 132 -0.22 -11.34 -13.50
C ILE A 132 -1.45 -10.61 -14.05
N TYR A 133 -1.64 -10.62 -15.36
CA TYR A 133 -2.84 -10.04 -15.97
C TYR A 133 -4.08 -10.82 -15.57
N LEU A 134 -4.91 -10.22 -14.71
CA LEU A 134 -6.07 -10.84 -14.12
C LEU A 134 -7.20 -9.80 -13.94
N PRO A 135 -7.92 -9.44 -15.01
CA PRO A 135 -8.90 -8.33 -14.96
C PRO A 135 -10.09 -8.60 -14.03
N LYS A 136 -10.33 -9.86 -13.68
CA LYS A 136 -11.37 -10.29 -12.73
C LYS A 136 -10.80 -11.38 -11.82
N LEU A 137 -11.17 -11.33 -10.56
CA LEU A 137 -10.81 -12.33 -9.56
C LEU A 137 -12.03 -12.67 -8.71
N ASP A 138 -12.50 -13.91 -8.78
CA ASP A 138 -13.55 -14.42 -7.90
C ASP A 138 -12.94 -15.24 -6.77
N ILE A 139 -12.97 -14.67 -5.57
CA ILE A 139 -12.51 -15.30 -4.33
C ILE A 139 -13.66 -15.45 -3.32
N SER A 140 -14.89 -15.39 -3.80
CA SER A 140 -16.08 -15.45 -2.95
C SER A 140 -16.20 -16.76 -2.14
N GLY A 141 -15.50 -17.82 -2.58
CA GLY A 141 -15.41 -19.10 -1.87
C GLY A 141 -14.35 -19.15 -0.79
N CYS A 142 -13.33 -18.25 -0.82
CA CYS A 142 -12.24 -18.19 0.17
C CYS A 142 -12.70 -17.46 1.44
N LYS A 143 -13.63 -18.06 2.20
CA LYS A 143 -14.26 -17.40 3.35
C LYS A 143 -13.32 -17.16 4.53
N ASN A 144 -12.22 -17.93 4.61
CA ASN A 144 -11.22 -17.86 5.66
C ASN A 144 -10.07 -16.90 5.32
N LEU A 145 -10.16 -16.20 4.16
CA LEU A 145 -9.10 -15.31 3.69
C LEU A 145 -8.94 -14.12 4.64
N THR A 146 -7.74 -13.98 5.19
CA THR A 146 -7.35 -12.89 6.09
C THR A 146 -6.45 -11.86 5.40
N ASN A 147 -5.64 -12.30 4.45
CA ASN A 147 -4.67 -11.46 3.76
C ASN A 147 -4.84 -11.62 2.24
N LEU A 148 -5.11 -10.52 1.57
CA LEU A 148 -5.21 -10.45 0.12
C LEU A 148 -4.26 -9.39 -0.41
N SER A 149 -3.38 -9.80 -1.32
CA SER A 149 -2.54 -8.91 -2.10
C SER A 149 -2.68 -9.23 -3.58
N CYS A 150 -3.19 -8.27 -4.37
CA CYS A 150 -3.32 -8.37 -5.83
C CYS A 150 -2.67 -7.17 -6.46
N ARG A 151 -1.33 -7.15 -6.54
CA ARG A 151 -0.57 -6.00 -7.01
C ARG A 151 -0.24 -6.08 -8.50
N SER A 152 -0.51 -4.99 -9.23
CA SER A 152 -0.20 -4.90 -10.68
C SER A 152 -0.87 -6.03 -11.50
N CYS A 153 -2.13 -6.32 -11.20
CA CYS A 153 -2.88 -7.41 -11.82
C CYS A 153 -3.90 -6.93 -12.87
N ASP A 154 -3.96 -5.63 -13.14
CA ASP A 154 -4.95 -5.02 -14.05
C ASP A 154 -6.42 -5.29 -13.64
N LEU A 155 -6.68 -5.53 -12.34
CA LEU A 155 -8.04 -5.74 -11.82
C LEU A 155 -8.91 -4.53 -12.12
N ASN A 156 -10.04 -4.74 -12.80
CA ASN A 156 -11.04 -3.72 -13.06
C ASN A 156 -12.08 -3.64 -11.94
N THR A 157 -12.39 -4.78 -11.35
CA THR A 157 -13.34 -4.91 -10.24
C THR A 157 -12.92 -6.04 -9.31
N ILE A 158 -13.32 -5.93 -8.05
CA ILE A 158 -13.20 -7.02 -7.08
C ILE A 158 -14.38 -6.97 -6.11
N ASP A 159 -15.04 -8.12 -5.88
CA ASP A 159 -16.11 -8.24 -4.88
C ASP A 159 -15.58 -8.96 -3.64
N LEU A 160 -15.49 -8.22 -2.52
CA LEU A 160 -14.96 -8.71 -1.24
C LEU A 160 -16.07 -8.95 -0.19
N LYS A 161 -17.36 -8.85 -0.55
CA LYS A 161 -18.48 -8.94 0.42
C LYS A 161 -18.51 -10.25 1.20
N LYS A 162 -18.02 -11.35 0.62
CA LYS A 162 -17.98 -12.66 1.27
C LYS A 162 -16.69 -12.93 2.06
N ASN A 163 -15.66 -12.10 1.89
CA ASN A 163 -14.37 -12.25 2.54
C ASN A 163 -14.32 -11.43 3.84
N ILE A 164 -15.27 -11.68 4.73
CA ILE A 164 -15.49 -10.88 5.95
C ILE A 164 -14.38 -11.01 6.99
N GLN A 165 -13.48 -11.99 6.84
CA GLN A 165 -12.34 -12.20 7.72
C GLN A 165 -11.10 -11.41 7.31
N LEU A 166 -11.16 -10.65 6.20
CA LEU A 166 -10.02 -9.88 5.70
C LEU A 166 -9.52 -8.88 6.75
N ARG A 167 -8.22 -8.95 7.01
CA ARG A 167 -7.45 -8.05 7.89
C ARG A 167 -6.52 -7.13 7.11
N THR A 168 -5.96 -7.64 6.01
CA THR A 168 -5.04 -6.90 5.15
C THR A 168 -5.49 -6.98 3.70
N LEU A 169 -5.58 -5.84 3.04
CA LEU A 169 -5.86 -5.71 1.63
C LEU A 169 -4.78 -4.84 0.97
N ASP A 170 -4.14 -5.36 -0.08
CA ASP A 170 -3.28 -4.59 -0.98
C ASP A 170 -3.69 -4.81 -2.44
N CYS A 171 -4.30 -3.79 -3.04
CA CYS A 171 -4.68 -3.76 -4.45
C CYS A 171 -3.91 -2.69 -5.23
N THR A 172 -2.66 -2.41 -4.88
CA THR A 172 -1.82 -1.40 -5.51
C THR A 172 -1.63 -1.67 -7.01
N TYR A 173 -1.59 -0.60 -7.83
CA TYR A 173 -1.35 -0.64 -9.27
C TYR A 173 -2.33 -1.50 -10.06
N ASN A 174 -3.62 -1.35 -9.81
CA ASN A 174 -4.70 -1.96 -10.56
C ASN A 174 -5.51 -0.92 -11.35
N ARG A 175 -6.74 -1.26 -11.73
CA ARG A 175 -7.64 -0.44 -12.56
C ARG A 175 -9.02 -0.30 -11.92
N LEU A 176 -9.08 -0.32 -10.59
CA LEU A 176 -10.32 -0.18 -9.84
C LEU A 176 -10.83 1.25 -9.97
N ILE A 177 -12.08 1.43 -10.39
CA ILE A 177 -12.79 2.72 -10.41
C ILE A 177 -13.50 2.94 -9.08
N GLU A 178 -14.04 1.87 -8.50
CA GLU A 178 -14.71 1.87 -7.21
C GLU A 178 -14.24 0.68 -6.38
N LEU A 179 -14.24 0.83 -5.05
CA LEU A 179 -13.96 -0.23 -4.10
C LEU A 179 -14.88 -0.10 -2.89
N ASP A 180 -15.70 -1.14 -2.65
CA ASP A 180 -16.61 -1.22 -1.50
C ASP A 180 -16.07 -2.23 -0.48
N LEU A 181 -15.65 -1.72 0.68
CA LEU A 181 -15.14 -2.49 1.82
C LEU A 181 -16.11 -2.50 3.01
N SER A 182 -17.36 -2.06 2.83
CA SER A 182 -18.34 -1.89 3.91
C SER A 182 -18.62 -3.18 4.70
N HIS A 183 -18.42 -4.34 4.08
CA HIS A 183 -18.62 -5.66 4.70
C HIS A 183 -17.38 -6.20 5.45
N ASN A 184 -16.18 -5.62 5.20
CA ASN A 184 -14.91 -6.15 5.68
C ASN A 184 -14.49 -5.49 7.01
N LYS A 185 -15.31 -5.65 8.05
CA LYS A 185 -15.15 -4.98 9.34
C LYS A 185 -13.89 -5.39 10.13
N GLN A 186 -13.23 -6.49 9.72
CA GLN A 186 -12.00 -6.96 10.35
C GLN A 186 -10.72 -6.31 9.77
N LEU A 187 -10.84 -5.48 8.72
CA LEU A 187 -9.70 -4.81 8.10
C LEU A 187 -8.93 -3.94 9.10
N ARG A 188 -7.59 -4.05 9.01
CA ARG A 188 -6.59 -3.28 9.77
C ARG A 188 -5.75 -2.41 8.84
N THR A 189 -5.42 -2.97 7.69
CA THR A 189 -4.57 -2.33 6.68
C THR A 189 -5.26 -2.36 5.33
N VAL A 190 -5.40 -1.20 4.72
CA VAL A 190 -5.96 -1.03 3.38
C VAL A 190 -4.97 -0.25 2.53
N ILE A 191 -4.47 -0.86 1.46
CA ILE A 191 -3.55 -0.27 0.51
C ILE A 191 -4.18 -0.38 -0.88
N VAL A 192 -4.57 0.77 -1.46
CA VAL A 192 -5.28 0.84 -2.74
C VAL A 192 -4.78 2.01 -3.59
N LYS A 193 -3.49 2.25 -3.55
CA LYS A 193 -2.85 3.36 -4.25
C LYS A 193 -2.62 3.10 -5.73
N SER A 194 -2.50 4.19 -6.51
CA SER A 194 -2.09 4.20 -7.92
C SER A 194 -2.96 3.31 -8.82
N GLN A 195 -4.28 3.50 -8.75
CA GLN A 195 -5.18 2.86 -9.71
C GLN A 195 -5.10 3.60 -11.04
N ARG A 196 -4.69 2.94 -12.14
CA ARG A 196 -4.32 3.61 -13.40
C ARG A 196 -4.94 2.98 -14.63
N ASN A 197 -5.23 3.79 -15.64
CA ASN A 197 -5.64 3.33 -16.96
C ASN A 197 -4.41 3.10 -17.86
N LYS A 198 -4.35 1.99 -18.61
CA LYS A 198 -3.22 1.66 -19.51
C LYS A 198 -2.88 2.74 -20.54
N GLY A 199 -3.85 3.54 -20.96
CA GLY A 199 -3.69 4.55 -22.00
C GLY A 199 -3.05 5.87 -21.56
N LEU A 200 -2.98 6.17 -20.24
CA LEU A 200 -2.55 7.47 -19.73
C LEU A 200 -1.05 7.56 -19.39
N LEU A 201 -0.31 6.45 -19.50
CA LEU A 201 1.14 6.44 -19.22
C LEU A 201 1.97 7.17 -20.30
N SER A 202 1.41 7.44 -21.49
CA SER A 202 2.12 8.05 -22.62
C SER A 202 2.17 9.58 -22.58
N GLU A 203 1.35 10.25 -21.75
CA GLU A 203 1.21 11.71 -21.73
C GLU A 203 1.67 12.38 -20.43
N GLY A 204 2.43 11.69 -19.58
CA GLY A 204 2.90 12.27 -18.31
C GLY A 204 1.80 12.48 -17.26
N GLY A 205 0.56 12.06 -17.53
CA GLY A 205 -0.57 12.21 -16.64
C GLY A 205 -0.54 11.23 -15.46
N ARG A 206 -0.46 11.77 -14.25
CA ARG A 206 -0.58 11.03 -12.97
C ARG A 206 -2.05 10.79 -12.58
N ALA A 207 -2.97 10.74 -13.54
CA ALA A 207 -4.39 10.61 -13.21
C ALA A 207 -4.71 9.19 -12.75
N GLY A 208 -4.77 9.00 -11.45
CA GLY A 208 -5.42 7.84 -10.85
C GLY A 208 -6.88 7.75 -11.29
N ILE A 209 -7.48 6.57 -11.20
CA ILE A 209 -8.87 6.36 -11.66
C ILE A 209 -9.84 5.96 -10.54
N LEU A 210 -9.37 5.57 -9.36
CA LEU A 210 -10.26 5.24 -8.25
C LEU A 210 -10.97 6.51 -7.79
N SER A 211 -12.27 6.58 -8.04
CA SER A 211 -13.11 7.74 -7.73
C SER A 211 -13.98 7.52 -6.49
N LYS A 212 -14.17 6.26 -6.06
CA LYS A 212 -15.01 5.94 -4.91
C LYS A 212 -14.40 4.83 -4.06
N LEU A 213 -14.20 5.14 -2.78
CA LEU A 213 -13.74 4.21 -1.76
C LEU A 213 -14.70 4.23 -0.57
N ILE A 214 -15.31 3.08 -0.27
CA ILE A 214 -16.23 2.93 0.87
C ILE A 214 -15.53 2.10 1.93
N LEU A 215 -15.28 2.69 3.09
CA LEU A 215 -14.67 2.02 4.24
C LEU A 215 -15.73 1.35 5.13
N PRO A 216 -15.36 0.30 5.90
CA PRO A 216 -16.27 -0.32 6.85
C PRO A 216 -16.57 0.61 8.04
N ASP A 217 -17.76 0.44 8.62
CA ASP A 217 -18.11 1.10 9.88
C ASP A 217 -17.46 0.35 11.06
N ASN A 218 -16.44 0.95 11.65
CA ASN A 218 -15.66 0.39 12.77
C ASN A 218 -15.96 1.09 14.10
N ARG A 219 -16.96 1.97 14.20
CA ARG A 219 -17.26 2.74 15.43
C ARG A 219 -17.60 1.87 16.64
N SER A 220 -18.22 0.72 16.41
CA SER A 220 -18.58 -0.25 17.46
C SER A 220 -17.53 -1.32 17.73
N ASN A 221 -16.45 -1.36 16.94
CA ASN A 221 -15.40 -2.36 17.05
C ASN A 221 -14.31 -1.87 18.00
N THR A 222 -13.70 -2.78 18.77
CA THR A 222 -12.52 -2.48 19.59
C THR A 222 -11.26 -2.29 18.73
N GLU A 223 -11.31 -2.73 17.50
CA GLU A 223 -10.25 -2.63 16.52
C GLU A 223 -10.84 -2.34 15.13
N GLY A 224 -10.12 -1.63 14.30
CA GLY A 224 -10.55 -1.26 12.96
C GLY A 224 -9.36 -0.93 12.07
N ILE A 225 -9.62 -0.26 10.94
CA ILE A 225 -8.56 0.18 10.06
C ILE A 225 -7.64 1.13 10.82
N SER A 226 -6.36 0.77 10.88
CA SER A 226 -5.30 1.59 11.47
C SER A 226 -4.39 2.23 10.42
N ILE A 227 -4.29 1.62 9.24
CA ILE A 227 -3.47 2.10 8.12
C ILE A 227 -4.33 2.17 6.85
N LEU A 228 -4.40 3.36 6.25
CA LEU A 228 -5.07 3.61 4.98
C LEU A 228 -4.10 4.29 4.01
N GLU A 229 -3.73 3.60 2.93
CA GLU A 229 -2.91 4.10 1.83
C GLU A 229 -3.75 4.13 0.56
N CYS A 230 -4.27 5.30 0.17
CA CYS A 230 -5.10 5.50 -1.01
C CYS A 230 -4.59 6.63 -1.91
N SER A 231 -3.30 6.90 -1.86
CA SER A 231 -2.64 7.94 -2.66
C SER A 231 -2.66 7.65 -4.17
N ASP A 232 -2.45 8.72 -4.96
CA ASP A 232 -2.34 8.64 -6.43
C ASP A 232 -3.60 8.00 -7.06
N ASN A 233 -4.75 8.61 -6.77
CA ASN A 233 -6.07 8.19 -7.23
C ASN A 233 -6.90 9.40 -7.71
N ASN A 234 -8.21 9.24 -7.86
CA ASN A 234 -9.13 10.27 -8.34
C ASN A 234 -10.26 10.56 -7.33
N LEU A 235 -9.98 10.39 -6.04
CA LEU A 235 -10.99 10.57 -4.99
C LEU A 235 -11.31 12.05 -4.82
N GLU A 236 -12.59 12.41 -4.99
CA GLU A 236 -13.10 13.75 -4.65
C GLU A 236 -13.60 13.84 -3.20
N LYS A 237 -13.92 12.71 -2.59
CA LYS A 237 -14.37 12.57 -1.21
C LYS A 237 -13.75 11.35 -0.57
N LEU A 238 -13.40 11.46 0.70
CA LEU A 238 -12.92 10.37 1.54
C LEU A 238 -13.59 10.49 2.92
N ASP A 239 -14.57 9.62 3.19
CA ASP A 239 -15.24 9.57 4.48
C ASP A 239 -14.50 8.59 5.42
N ILE A 240 -13.82 9.13 6.41
CA ILE A 240 -13.09 8.40 7.46
C ILE A 240 -13.75 8.53 8.84
N SER A 241 -14.91 9.19 8.93
CA SER A 241 -15.61 9.44 10.21
C SER A 241 -16.01 8.17 10.97
N ARG A 242 -16.13 7.06 10.24
CA ARG A 242 -16.51 5.74 10.81
C ARG A 242 -15.32 4.84 11.11
N SER A 243 -14.09 5.37 11.02
CA SER A 243 -12.84 4.63 11.23
C SER A 243 -12.00 5.26 12.34
N PRO A 244 -12.45 5.23 13.62
CA PRO A 244 -11.81 5.97 14.71
C PRO A 244 -10.42 5.45 15.08
N HIS A 245 -10.06 4.25 14.65
CA HIS A 245 -8.77 3.60 14.95
C HIS A 245 -7.65 3.95 13.96
N LEU A 246 -7.90 4.85 12.99
CA LEU A 246 -6.89 5.28 12.03
C LEU A 246 -5.73 5.97 12.73
N ARG A 247 -4.52 5.46 12.48
CA ARG A 247 -3.25 5.98 12.98
C ARG A 247 -2.39 6.56 11.88
N LYS A 248 -2.49 5.97 10.67
CA LYS A 248 -1.75 6.40 9.50
C LYS A 248 -2.67 6.50 8.29
N ILE A 249 -2.65 7.67 7.63
CA ILE A 249 -3.39 7.92 6.40
C ILE A 249 -2.43 8.55 5.38
N ASN A 250 -2.40 7.96 4.18
CA ASN A 250 -1.86 8.61 3.01
C ASN A 250 -2.94 8.69 1.93
N CYS A 251 -3.51 9.87 1.74
CA CYS A 251 -4.47 10.20 0.71
C CYS A 251 -3.95 11.28 -0.25
N SER A 252 -2.63 11.45 -0.32
CA SER A 252 -1.98 12.40 -1.22
C SER A 252 -2.28 12.12 -2.69
N TRP A 253 -2.14 13.14 -3.54
CA TRP A 253 -2.36 13.01 -4.99
C TRP A 253 -3.76 12.45 -5.32
N ASN A 254 -4.78 13.17 -4.84
CA ASN A 254 -6.18 12.93 -5.13
C ASN A 254 -6.87 14.25 -5.51
N LYS A 255 -8.19 14.27 -5.52
CA LYS A 255 -9.00 15.47 -5.80
C LYS A 255 -9.87 15.87 -4.61
N LEU A 256 -9.43 15.59 -3.39
CA LEU A 256 -10.19 15.91 -2.19
C LEU A 256 -10.36 17.42 -2.03
N LYS A 257 -11.59 17.86 -1.80
CA LYS A 257 -11.93 19.26 -1.52
C LYS A 257 -12.03 19.55 -0.03
N ALA A 258 -12.17 18.51 0.79
CA ALA A 258 -12.20 18.56 2.25
C ALA A 258 -11.71 17.22 2.82
N LEU A 259 -11.17 17.25 4.02
CA LEU A 259 -10.81 16.07 4.80
C LEU A 259 -11.15 16.35 6.27
N GLU A 260 -12.14 15.63 6.81
CA GLU A 260 -12.58 15.75 8.20
C GLU A 260 -11.92 14.67 9.04
N THR A 261 -11.14 15.06 10.06
CA THR A 261 -10.35 14.15 10.89
C THR A 261 -10.73 14.15 12.38
N SER A 262 -11.72 14.94 12.80
CA SER A 262 -12.09 15.10 14.21
C SER A 262 -12.47 13.78 14.91
N HIS A 263 -12.97 12.81 14.16
CA HIS A 263 -13.31 11.47 14.67
C HIS A 263 -12.11 10.51 14.76
N ASN A 264 -10.94 10.90 14.25
CA ASN A 264 -9.75 10.05 14.18
C ASN A 264 -8.70 10.47 15.21
N GLN A 265 -9.06 10.41 16.49
CA GLN A 265 -8.23 10.91 17.59
C GLN A 265 -6.94 10.08 17.81
N GLU A 266 -6.84 8.90 17.23
CA GLU A 266 -5.63 8.06 17.23
C GLU A 266 -4.65 8.41 16.11
N LEU A 267 -4.97 9.40 15.25
CA LEU A 267 -4.18 9.76 14.09
C LEU A 267 -2.81 10.32 14.50
N ARG A 268 -1.74 9.69 13.96
CA ARG A 268 -0.34 10.05 14.20
C ARG A 268 0.37 10.52 12.94
N GLU A 269 0.01 9.94 11.80
CA GLU A 269 0.66 10.23 10.52
C GLU A 269 -0.40 10.52 9.46
N LEU A 270 -0.32 11.69 8.85
CA LEU A 270 -1.17 12.08 7.73
C LEU A 270 -0.34 12.68 6.60
N ASN A 271 -0.52 12.12 5.41
CA ASN A 271 -0.14 12.77 4.16
C ASN A 271 -1.39 13.01 3.31
N CYS A 272 -1.78 14.29 3.17
CA CYS A 272 -2.87 14.74 2.32
C CYS A 272 -2.42 15.79 1.28
N GLU A 273 -1.12 15.86 1.00
CA GLU A 273 -0.58 16.79 0.00
C GLU A 273 -1.18 16.56 -1.39
N ALA A 274 -1.07 17.55 -2.26
CA ALA A 274 -1.50 17.48 -3.65
C ALA A 274 -2.98 17.04 -3.80
N ASN A 275 -3.86 17.79 -3.15
CA ASN A 275 -5.31 17.72 -3.23
C ASN A 275 -5.87 19.11 -3.58
N TYR A 276 -7.13 19.38 -3.27
CA TYR A 276 -7.82 20.65 -3.49
C TYR A 276 -8.44 21.19 -2.20
N ILE A 277 -7.78 21.00 -1.05
CA ILE A 277 -8.30 21.29 0.27
C ILE A 277 -8.00 22.76 0.59
N GLY A 278 -9.04 23.54 0.91
CA GLY A 278 -8.91 24.95 1.28
C GLY A 278 -8.66 25.16 2.77
N GLU A 279 -9.18 24.29 3.61
CA GLU A 279 -9.09 24.40 5.07
C GLU A 279 -8.82 23.02 5.68
N LEU A 280 -7.93 22.96 6.68
CA LEU A 280 -7.61 21.80 7.47
C LEU A 280 -7.64 22.13 8.94
N ASP A 281 -8.35 21.33 9.74
CA ASP A 281 -8.41 21.44 11.19
C ASP A 281 -8.01 20.12 11.85
N PHE A 282 -6.89 20.16 12.57
CA PHE A 282 -6.33 19.02 13.31
C PHE A 282 -6.40 19.24 14.82
N SER A 283 -7.19 20.22 15.32
CA SER A 283 -7.30 20.52 16.75
C SER A 283 -7.69 19.32 17.61
N ALA A 284 -8.45 18.37 17.04
CA ALA A 284 -8.84 17.13 17.72
C ALA A 284 -7.78 16.01 17.66
N ASN A 285 -6.75 16.15 16.82
CA ASN A 285 -5.75 15.09 16.55
C ASN A 285 -4.50 15.26 17.42
N LEU A 286 -4.68 15.26 18.75
CA LEU A 286 -3.62 15.56 19.72
C LEU A 286 -2.43 14.58 19.68
N LYS A 287 -2.55 13.44 18.99
CA LYS A 287 -1.48 12.44 18.82
C LYS A 287 -0.72 12.59 17.50
N MET A 288 -0.95 13.67 16.73
CA MET A 288 -0.30 13.91 15.46
C MET A 288 1.21 14.10 15.64
N GLU A 289 1.99 13.27 14.96
CA GLU A 289 3.46 13.30 14.96
C GLU A 289 4.03 13.72 13.60
N PHE A 290 3.40 13.30 12.50
CA PHE A 290 3.89 13.50 11.14
C PHE A 290 2.77 14.04 10.25
N LEU A 291 2.92 15.26 9.74
CA LEU A 291 1.95 15.91 8.87
C LEU A 291 2.59 16.40 7.58
N THR A 292 2.02 16.01 6.45
CA THR A 292 2.31 16.55 5.12
C THR A 292 1.00 16.98 4.48
N CYS A 293 0.80 18.29 4.24
CA CYS A 293 -0.47 18.84 3.77
C CYS A 293 -0.35 19.97 2.73
N GLY A 294 0.84 20.20 2.21
CA GLY A 294 1.10 21.22 1.20
C GLY A 294 0.60 20.87 -0.21
N LEU A 295 1.02 21.66 -1.20
CA LEU A 295 0.75 21.45 -2.64
C LEU A 295 -0.74 21.36 -3.00
N GLN A 296 -1.61 22.05 -2.27
CA GLN A 296 -3.04 22.03 -2.56
C GLN A 296 -3.32 22.82 -3.85
N GLY A 297 -3.95 22.16 -4.86
CA GLY A 297 -4.23 22.76 -6.17
C GLY A 297 -3.12 22.60 -7.22
N TYR A 298 -2.13 21.79 -6.98
CA TYR A 298 -0.88 21.68 -7.76
C TYR A 298 -1.04 21.48 -9.28
N GLU A 299 -2.01 20.74 -9.76
CA GLU A 299 -2.07 20.34 -11.18
C GLU A 299 -2.86 21.29 -12.10
N TRP A 300 -3.79 22.09 -11.58
CA TRP A 300 -4.80 22.74 -12.43
C TRP A 300 -4.77 24.26 -12.49
N ILE A 301 -4.03 24.94 -11.62
CA ILE A 301 -4.15 26.40 -11.43
C ILE A 301 -2.84 27.15 -11.72
N ARG A 302 -1.81 26.52 -12.22
CA ARG A 302 -0.61 27.20 -12.74
C ARG A 302 -0.91 27.95 -14.07
N GLN A 303 -2.05 28.62 -14.18
CA GLN A 303 -2.30 29.61 -15.22
C GLN A 303 -1.69 30.94 -14.76
N GLU A 304 -0.94 31.57 -15.66
CA GLU A 304 -0.27 32.83 -15.38
C GLU A 304 -1.18 33.83 -14.65
N GLY A 305 -0.76 34.27 -13.47
CA GLY A 305 -1.40 35.37 -12.73
C GLY A 305 -2.33 34.97 -11.58
N ASN A 306 -2.66 33.69 -11.36
CA ASN A 306 -3.51 33.28 -10.24
C ASN A 306 -2.69 32.70 -9.08
N ASP A 307 -3.04 33.10 -7.85
CA ASP A 307 -2.50 32.44 -6.64
C ASP A 307 -3.13 31.07 -6.48
N TYR A 308 -2.38 30.01 -6.82
CA TYR A 308 -2.81 28.62 -6.79
C TYR A 308 -2.74 27.97 -5.40
N ARG A 309 -2.31 28.72 -4.39
CA ARG A 309 -2.24 28.22 -3.00
C ARG A 309 -3.62 28.13 -2.40
N LEU A 310 -4.23 26.95 -2.50
CA LEU A 310 -5.61 26.75 -2.05
C LEU A 310 -5.74 26.67 -0.52
N LEU A 311 -4.74 26.10 0.18
CA LEU A 311 -4.82 25.97 1.63
C LEU A 311 -4.67 27.34 2.29
N LYS A 312 -5.78 27.89 2.77
CA LYS A 312 -5.90 29.22 3.39
C LYS A 312 -6.04 29.17 4.89
N LYS A 313 -6.39 28.00 5.44
CA LYS A 313 -6.55 27.83 6.88
C LYS A 313 -6.00 26.47 7.31
N LEU A 314 -5.05 26.50 8.24
CA LEU A 314 -4.45 25.33 8.83
C LEU A 314 -4.46 25.48 10.36
N ILE A 315 -5.24 24.64 11.04
CA ILE A 315 -5.26 24.57 12.49
C ILE A 315 -4.51 23.28 12.87
N LEU A 316 -3.37 23.45 13.52
CA LEU A 316 -2.56 22.34 14.05
C LEU A 316 -2.99 21.98 15.48
N PRO A 317 -2.74 20.75 15.95
CA PRO A 317 -3.07 20.36 17.30
C PRO A 317 -2.24 21.12 18.32
N GLU A 318 -2.86 21.48 19.44
CA GLU A 318 -2.15 22.08 20.57
C GLU A 318 -1.07 21.12 21.11
N GLN A 319 0.16 21.65 21.28
CA GLN A 319 1.25 20.87 21.85
C GLN A 319 1.14 20.87 23.37
N LYS A 320 0.97 19.70 23.98
CA LYS A 320 0.97 19.55 25.45
C LYS A 320 2.24 18.86 25.90
N GLU A 321 2.91 19.46 26.87
CA GLU A 321 4.04 18.81 27.54
C GLU A 321 3.59 17.47 28.14
N ASN A 322 4.40 16.41 27.93
CA ASN A 322 4.23 15.09 28.55
C ASN A 322 3.02 14.25 28.10
N VAL A 323 2.44 14.48 26.93
CA VAL A 323 1.50 13.53 26.32
C VAL A 323 2.28 12.50 25.53
N GLU A 324 2.23 11.25 25.93
CA GLU A 324 2.87 10.13 25.22
C GLU A 324 2.38 10.07 23.76
N GLY A 325 3.27 10.36 22.81
CA GLY A 325 2.98 10.37 21.38
C GLY A 325 2.18 11.57 20.87
N GLY A 326 2.24 12.74 21.50
CA GLY A 326 1.42 13.91 21.16
C GLY A 326 2.18 15.15 20.70
N SER A 327 3.40 15.00 20.18
CA SER A 327 4.17 16.16 19.73
C SER A 327 4.48 16.08 18.24
N LEU A 328 4.14 17.14 17.50
CA LEU A 328 4.46 17.24 16.07
C LEU A 328 5.97 17.26 15.88
N ARG A 329 6.49 16.25 15.16
CA ARG A 329 7.92 16.05 14.87
C ARG A 329 8.28 16.36 13.44
N LYS A 330 7.32 16.17 12.52
CA LYS A 330 7.50 16.46 11.10
C LYS A 330 6.33 17.27 10.57
N LEU A 331 6.65 18.40 9.96
CA LEU A 331 5.68 19.26 9.28
C LEU A 331 6.17 19.59 7.88
N SER A 332 5.35 19.28 6.87
CA SER A 332 5.57 19.70 5.49
C SER A 332 4.34 20.45 4.97
N ILE A 333 4.56 21.75 4.71
CA ILE A 333 3.54 22.73 4.32
C ILE A 333 3.97 23.50 3.07
N LYS A 334 4.57 22.79 2.13
CA LYS A 334 5.04 23.37 0.86
C LYS A 334 3.88 23.99 0.05
N GLU A 335 4.09 25.16 -0.53
CA GLU A 335 3.12 25.84 -1.42
C GLU A 335 1.72 26.04 -0.77
N ILE A 336 1.65 26.61 0.44
CA ILE A 336 0.40 27.02 1.08
C ILE A 336 0.23 28.53 1.07
N SER A 337 -0.98 29.04 1.37
CA SER A 337 -1.22 30.46 1.54
C SER A 337 -0.46 31.03 2.74
N GLU A 338 0.00 32.28 2.66
CA GLU A 338 0.67 32.97 3.77
C GLU A 338 -0.17 32.98 5.05
N GLU A 339 -1.49 33.11 4.91
CA GLU A 339 -2.45 33.10 6.02
C GLU A 339 -2.54 31.77 6.77
N ALA A 340 -2.14 30.68 6.11
CA ALA A 340 -2.19 29.31 6.68
C ALA A 340 -0.87 28.88 7.34
N ILE A 341 0.18 29.70 7.26
CA ILE A 341 1.48 29.36 7.83
C ILE A 341 1.41 29.43 9.36
N PRO A 342 1.71 28.34 10.09
CA PRO A 342 1.66 28.32 11.54
C PRO A 342 2.84 29.12 12.15
N VAL A 343 2.68 29.51 13.40
CA VAL A 343 3.77 30.03 14.23
C VAL A 343 4.62 28.84 14.68
N PHE A 344 5.84 28.71 14.15
CA PHE A 344 6.66 27.50 14.39
C PHE A 344 7.15 27.38 15.84
N SER A 345 7.28 28.48 16.57
CA SER A 345 7.64 28.46 18.00
C SER A 345 6.63 27.71 18.87
N ASP A 346 5.38 27.56 18.41
CA ASP A 346 4.36 26.80 19.12
C ASP A 346 4.58 25.28 19.03
N TYR A 347 5.54 24.85 18.19
CA TYR A 347 5.86 23.43 17.93
C TYR A 347 7.33 23.10 18.22
N PRO A 348 7.78 23.24 19.48
CA PRO A 348 9.20 23.16 19.85
C PRO A 348 9.84 21.78 19.60
N TYR A 349 9.06 20.72 19.49
CA TYR A 349 9.53 19.35 19.26
C TYR A 349 9.75 18.98 17.78
N LEU A 350 9.59 19.94 16.86
CA LEU A 350 9.83 19.69 15.44
C LEU A 350 11.28 19.25 15.22
N LYS A 351 11.42 18.14 14.46
CA LYS A 351 12.68 17.59 13.98
C LYS A 351 12.86 17.83 12.48
N GLU A 352 11.78 17.77 11.73
CA GLU A 352 11.78 17.99 10.29
C GLU A 352 10.74 19.07 9.92
N LEU A 353 11.20 20.13 9.29
CA LEU A 353 10.36 21.19 8.76
C LEU A 353 10.64 21.39 7.28
N ASN A 354 9.60 21.23 6.45
CA ASN A 354 9.60 21.67 5.06
C ASN A 354 8.54 22.76 4.88
N CYS A 355 9.00 23.99 4.72
CA CYS A 355 8.18 25.17 4.43
C CYS A 355 8.61 25.84 3.11
N ALA A 356 9.15 25.05 2.17
CA ALA A 356 9.58 25.53 0.87
C ALA A 356 8.43 26.14 0.04
N ASP A 357 8.78 27.01 -0.92
CA ASP A 357 7.84 27.62 -1.89
C ASP A 357 6.68 28.43 -1.25
N ASN A 358 6.92 29.14 -0.13
CA ASN A 358 5.85 29.83 0.62
C ASN A 358 5.88 31.37 0.62
N ARG A 359 6.78 32.05 -0.01
CA ARG A 359 6.95 33.51 0.01
C ARG A 359 7.28 34.07 1.41
N LEU A 360 7.80 33.27 2.35
CA LEU A 360 8.20 33.72 3.67
C LEU A 360 9.30 34.79 3.54
N LYS A 361 9.14 35.90 4.25
CA LYS A 361 10.16 36.97 4.36
C LYS A 361 11.06 36.77 5.56
N THR A 362 10.53 36.17 6.60
CA THR A 362 11.22 35.85 7.86
C THR A 362 10.73 34.49 8.38
N ILE A 363 11.54 33.84 9.17
CA ILE A 363 11.19 32.62 9.88
C ILE A 363 11.86 32.66 11.26
N ASP A 364 11.10 32.42 12.31
CA ASP A 364 11.64 32.28 13.67
C ASP A 364 11.65 30.80 14.05
N LEU A 365 12.85 30.26 14.24
CA LEU A 365 13.08 28.85 14.64
C LEU A 365 13.78 28.75 15.99
N SER A 366 13.85 29.83 16.77
CA SER A 366 14.60 29.90 18.03
C SER A 366 14.11 28.91 19.07
N ALA A 367 12.79 28.57 19.06
CA ALA A 367 12.20 27.57 19.94
C ALA A 367 12.36 26.13 19.46
N ASN A 368 12.69 25.90 18.18
CA ASN A 368 12.74 24.57 17.57
C ASN A 368 14.13 23.93 17.75
N ILE A 369 14.57 23.79 18.98
CA ILE A 369 15.94 23.34 19.35
C ILE A 369 16.26 21.89 18.94
N TYR A 370 15.22 21.09 18.63
CA TYR A 370 15.37 19.70 18.18
C TYR A 370 15.40 19.56 16.65
N LEU A 371 15.41 20.70 15.91
CA LEU A 371 15.34 20.66 14.45
C LEU A 371 16.60 20.01 13.86
N GLU A 372 16.39 18.95 13.06
CA GLU A 372 17.38 18.11 12.43
C GLU A 372 17.46 18.36 10.90
N VAL A 373 16.29 18.62 10.28
CA VAL A 373 16.14 18.82 8.83
C VAL A 373 15.29 20.07 8.57
N LEU A 374 15.80 21.00 7.80
CA LEU A 374 15.09 22.21 7.37
C LEU A 374 15.15 22.35 5.85
N ASP A 375 13.98 22.44 5.23
CA ASP A 375 13.83 22.92 3.86
C ASP A 375 12.96 24.17 3.87
N CYS A 376 13.59 25.33 3.67
CA CYS A 376 12.93 26.62 3.53
C CYS A 376 13.30 27.27 2.18
N SER A 377 13.68 26.47 1.19
CA SER A 377 14.01 26.90 -0.16
C SER A 377 12.87 27.62 -0.86
N SER A 378 13.18 28.37 -1.92
CA SER A 378 12.19 29.10 -2.71
C SER A 378 11.26 29.99 -1.87
N ASN A 379 11.84 30.68 -0.89
CA ASN A 379 11.20 31.71 -0.08
C ASN A 379 11.85 33.09 -0.31
N ALA A 380 11.30 34.14 0.28
CA ALA A 380 11.84 35.49 0.24
C ALA A 380 12.60 35.86 1.54
N ILE A 381 13.13 34.87 2.24
CA ILE A 381 13.85 35.06 3.52
C ILE A 381 15.16 35.77 3.23
N SER A 382 15.39 36.92 3.85
CA SER A 382 16.62 37.70 3.71
C SER A 382 17.68 37.40 4.79
N GLN A 383 17.23 36.95 5.95
CA GLN A 383 18.09 36.59 7.09
C GLN A 383 17.54 35.34 7.77
N LEU A 384 18.41 34.38 8.08
CA LEU A 384 18.07 33.13 8.73
C LEU A 384 18.98 32.95 9.95
N ASP A 385 18.39 32.97 11.15
CA ASP A 385 19.10 32.70 12.39
C ASP A 385 18.88 31.23 12.79
N LEU A 386 19.97 30.47 12.90
CA LEU A 386 19.97 29.05 13.28
C LEU A 386 20.80 28.76 14.53
N HIS A 387 21.14 29.79 15.32
CA HIS A 387 21.99 29.62 16.52
C HIS A 387 21.43 28.61 17.51
N SER A 388 20.11 28.53 17.64
CA SER A 388 19.42 27.59 18.54
C SER A 388 19.30 26.17 17.98
N ASN A 389 19.50 25.99 16.67
CA ASN A 389 19.21 24.71 15.99
C ASN A 389 20.45 23.84 15.84
N VAL A 390 21.13 23.57 16.98
CA VAL A 390 22.44 22.90 17.01
C VAL A 390 22.43 21.44 16.51
N ASN A 391 21.24 20.84 16.40
CA ASN A 391 21.06 19.49 15.89
C ASN A 391 20.86 19.43 14.37
N LEU A 392 20.83 20.58 13.70
CA LEU A 392 20.55 20.66 12.26
C LEU A 392 21.70 20.06 11.46
N TYR A 393 21.44 18.99 10.71
CA TYR A 393 22.42 18.35 9.82
C TYR A 393 22.04 18.40 8.34
N SER A 394 20.79 18.77 8.01
CA SER A 394 20.35 18.95 6.64
C SER A 394 19.62 20.28 6.48
N LEU A 395 20.12 21.12 5.60
CA LEU A 395 19.59 22.45 5.32
C LEU A 395 19.47 22.65 3.80
N ASN A 396 18.25 22.97 3.34
CA ASN A 396 17.98 23.41 1.98
C ASN A 396 17.47 24.85 1.97
N ILE A 397 18.24 25.73 1.36
CA ILE A 397 17.99 27.19 1.21
C ILE A 397 18.14 27.64 -0.26
N LEU A 398 18.04 26.73 -1.22
CA LEU A 398 18.17 27.05 -2.64
C LEU A 398 17.08 28.07 -3.06
N ASP A 399 17.44 28.93 -4.04
CA ASP A 399 16.55 29.97 -4.60
C ASP A 399 16.05 31.01 -3.59
N PHE A 400 16.86 31.33 -2.54
CA PHE A 400 16.69 32.60 -1.86
C PHE A 400 16.97 33.72 -2.87
N GLN A 401 16.04 34.67 -3.02
CA GLN A 401 16.28 35.87 -3.82
C GLN A 401 17.48 36.61 -3.21
N ARG A 402 18.64 36.52 -3.88
CA ARG A 402 19.94 37.19 -3.61
C ARG A 402 20.13 37.60 -2.15
N PHE A 403 20.85 36.78 -1.39
CA PHE A 403 21.45 37.27 -0.16
C PHE A 403 22.28 38.48 -0.50
N ASP A 404 21.99 39.61 0.10
CA ASP A 404 22.94 40.70 0.23
C ASP A 404 23.97 40.16 1.22
N THR A 405 25.08 39.61 0.68
CA THR A 405 26.20 39.11 1.44
C THR A 405 26.98 40.29 1.99
N THR A 406 26.44 40.92 3.01
CA THR A 406 27.22 41.73 3.95
C THR A 406 27.35 40.92 5.23
N ILE A 407 28.41 40.11 5.28
CA ILE A 407 28.93 39.50 6.53
C ILE A 407 29.49 40.62 7.40
#